data_48a80df57232f107e61d18c651a224a7
#
_entry.id   48a80df57232f107e61d18c651a224a7
#
_cell.length_a   1.000
_cell.length_b   1.000
_cell.length_c   1.000
_cell.angle_alpha   90.00
_cell.angle_beta   90.00
_cell.angle_gamma   90.00
#
_symmetry.space_group_name_H-M   'P 1'
#
loop_
_entity.id
_entity.type
_entity.pdbx_description
1 polymer ?
#
loop_
_entity_poly.entity_id
_entity_poly.type
_entity_poly.pdbx_seq_one_letter_code
_entity_poly.pdbx_strand_id
1 'polypeptide(L)'
;MPPANKGPVEVLIVAVPETAGSALYGMLDVLLAAGNIWQTLVREEPAPVLFRVHIVAPTREAFTCGNGIPVTPDCSIADDPEASIVILPELWFGPDEDIRGRYPDIMEWICTRYKKGAHIYSACSGAVMLAETGLLDGCDATSHWGYQDLFRQRYPNVRFRPEPNLVFADTAGRIVTAGGTTSWHDLAIHIISRHGSPGEAMRIAKVYLLKWHGEGQLPYETLVRKIPHADSVVRTCEHWLGENFTDTEAIRHLIERAKVPERTLKRRFKAATGTTLIDYLQNLRVEEAKRLLESGSLPVDEISAEVSYEDPSFFRRLFKRRTGLTPSQYRRLFKPVAEA
;
A
#
# COMPACT_ATOMS: atom_id res chain seq x y z
N MET A 1 27.93 10.63 16.61
CA MET A 1 28.69 11.55 15.71
C MET A 1 28.11 11.38 14.33
N PRO A 2 27.69 12.43 13.64
CA PRO A 2 27.35 12.33 12.23
C PRO A 2 28.61 11.95 11.44
N PRO A 3 28.54 11.08 10.43
CA PRO A 3 29.70 10.75 9.60
C PRO A 3 30.15 12.00 8.88
N ALA A 4 31.47 12.25 8.92
CA ALA A 4 32.11 13.38 8.29
C ALA A 4 31.74 13.50 6.81
N ASN A 5 31.29 14.68 6.43
CA ASN A 5 31.33 15.31 5.10
C ASN A 5 31.22 14.39 3.87
N LYS A 6 30.17 13.57 3.80
CA LYS A 6 29.73 13.01 2.52
C LYS A 6 28.86 14.06 1.86
N GLY A 7 29.14 14.39 0.57
CA GLY A 7 28.28 15.25 -0.23
C GLY A 7 26.79 14.82 -0.16
N PRO A 8 25.88 15.58 -0.79
CA PRO A 8 24.45 15.26 -0.79
C PRO A 8 24.21 13.85 -1.35
N VAL A 9 23.18 13.20 -0.83
CA VAL A 9 22.74 11.87 -1.29
C VAL A 9 22.06 12.03 -2.64
N GLU A 10 22.58 11.38 -3.68
CA GLU A 10 21.99 11.42 -5.02
C GLU A 10 20.76 10.49 -5.07
N VAL A 11 19.60 11.05 -5.38
CA VAL A 11 18.30 10.37 -5.43
C VAL A 11 17.70 10.50 -6.82
N LEU A 12 17.32 9.38 -7.40
CA LEU A 12 16.61 9.35 -8.68
C LEU A 12 15.20 8.79 -8.45
N ILE A 13 14.17 9.53 -8.87
CA ILE A 13 12.78 9.09 -8.87
C ILE A 13 12.40 8.71 -10.29
N VAL A 14 12.05 7.45 -10.50
CA VAL A 14 11.66 6.94 -11.83
C VAL A 14 10.29 7.47 -12.21
N ALA A 15 10.17 8.01 -13.42
CA ALA A 15 8.90 8.47 -13.96
C ALA A 15 8.61 7.83 -15.32
N VAL A 16 7.39 7.38 -15.47
CA VAL A 16 6.80 6.81 -16.70
C VAL A 16 5.37 7.36 -16.87
N PRO A 17 4.72 7.18 -18.03
CA PRO A 17 3.37 7.70 -18.26
C PRO A 17 2.33 7.29 -17.20
N GLU A 18 2.47 6.12 -16.58
CA GLU A 18 1.57 5.67 -15.52
C GLU A 18 1.89 6.24 -14.14
N THR A 19 2.97 6.97 -13.95
CA THR A 19 3.38 7.50 -12.64
C THR A 19 2.30 8.41 -12.05
N ALA A 20 1.99 8.22 -10.76
CA ALA A 20 1.12 9.12 -10.01
C ALA A 20 1.85 10.41 -9.64
N GLY A 21 1.36 11.54 -10.12
CA GLY A 21 2.01 12.83 -9.90
C GLY A 21 2.13 13.22 -8.42
N SER A 22 1.15 12.86 -7.58
CA SER A 22 1.20 13.13 -6.14
C SER A 22 2.37 12.40 -5.45
N ALA A 23 2.64 11.16 -5.82
CA ALA A 23 3.76 10.40 -5.27
C ALA A 23 5.10 10.89 -5.83
N LEU A 24 5.16 11.24 -7.12
CA LEU A 24 6.36 11.76 -7.78
C LEU A 24 6.79 13.10 -7.18
N TYR A 25 5.94 14.10 -7.30
CA TYR A 25 6.27 15.47 -6.88
C TYR A 25 6.26 15.64 -5.36
N GLY A 26 5.38 14.93 -4.65
CA GLY A 26 5.36 14.96 -3.19
C GLY A 26 6.63 14.38 -2.58
N MET A 27 7.14 13.28 -3.12
CA MET A 27 8.42 12.70 -2.68
C MET A 27 9.59 13.64 -2.98
N LEU A 28 9.59 14.25 -4.18
CA LEU A 28 10.59 15.24 -4.58
C LEU A 28 10.60 16.43 -3.62
N ASP A 29 9.44 17.06 -3.36
CA ASP A 29 9.32 18.20 -2.46
C ASP A 29 9.80 17.89 -1.04
N VAL A 30 9.33 16.76 -0.47
CA VAL A 30 9.66 16.39 0.90
C VAL A 30 11.15 16.11 1.09
N LEU A 31 11.79 15.46 0.10
CA LEU A 31 13.23 15.19 0.17
C LEU A 31 14.07 16.45 -0.02
N LEU A 32 13.69 17.34 -0.94
CA LEU A 32 14.38 18.63 -1.15
C LEU A 32 14.22 19.58 0.03
N ALA A 33 13.12 19.48 0.77
CA ALA A 33 12.86 20.32 1.96
C ALA A 33 13.72 19.93 3.17
N ALA A 34 14.29 18.71 3.19
CA ALA A 34 15.10 18.24 4.30
C ALA A 34 16.40 19.06 4.44
N GLY A 35 16.66 19.55 5.65
CA GLY A 35 17.79 20.42 5.98
C GLY A 35 17.54 21.90 5.71
N ASN A 36 16.37 22.29 5.21
CA ASN A 36 16.08 23.65 4.80
C ASN A 36 14.79 24.22 5.43
N ILE A 37 13.64 23.63 5.14
CA ILE A 37 12.33 24.25 5.45
C ILE A 37 12.10 24.50 6.93
N TRP A 38 12.48 23.57 7.80
CA TRP A 38 12.36 23.75 9.25
C TRP A 38 13.19 24.94 9.71
N GLN A 39 14.47 24.99 9.30
CA GLN A 39 15.42 26.04 9.66
C GLN A 39 14.89 27.40 9.21
N THR A 40 14.38 27.49 7.99
CA THR A 40 13.76 28.72 7.48
C THR A 40 12.58 29.17 8.35
N LEU A 41 11.68 28.26 8.74
CA LEU A 41 10.50 28.58 9.56
C LEU A 41 10.86 29.04 10.98
N VAL A 42 11.91 28.49 11.57
CA VAL A 42 12.37 28.86 12.93
C VAL A 42 13.47 29.91 12.92
N ARG A 43 13.83 30.44 11.74
CA ARG A 43 14.87 31.48 11.54
C ARG A 43 16.26 31.04 11.97
N GLU A 44 16.57 29.76 11.77
CA GLU A 44 17.92 29.19 11.92
C GLU A 44 18.65 29.19 10.58
N GLU A 45 19.98 29.05 10.60
CA GLU A 45 20.76 28.86 9.38
C GLU A 45 20.41 27.51 8.71
N PRO A 46 20.24 27.49 7.38
CA PRO A 46 20.01 26.24 6.64
C PRO A 46 21.13 25.23 6.86
N ALA A 47 20.78 23.97 7.03
CA ALA A 47 21.76 22.90 7.03
C ALA A 47 22.35 22.68 5.63
N PRO A 48 23.51 22.00 5.50
CA PRO A 48 23.99 21.56 4.19
C PRO A 48 22.94 20.73 3.46
N VAL A 49 22.87 20.87 2.11
CA VAL A 49 21.97 20.09 1.27
C VAL A 49 22.16 18.60 1.56
N LEU A 50 21.08 17.95 1.99
CA LEU A 50 21.08 16.53 2.36
C LEU A 50 20.85 15.60 1.17
N PHE A 51 19.92 15.98 0.30
CA PHE A 51 19.53 15.21 -0.88
C PHE A 51 19.59 16.05 -2.14
N ARG A 52 20.11 15.48 -3.20
CA ARG A 52 19.95 15.98 -4.56
C ARG A 52 19.01 15.05 -5.30
N VAL A 53 17.84 15.54 -5.67
CA VAL A 53 16.75 14.72 -6.19
C VAL A 53 16.50 15.08 -7.63
N HIS A 54 16.46 14.08 -8.52
CA HIS A 54 16.20 14.24 -9.94
C HIS A 54 15.14 13.22 -10.40
N ILE A 55 14.35 13.64 -11.39
CA ILE A 55 13.42 12.75 -12.07
C ILE A 55 14.16 12.10 -13.24
N VAL A 56 14.17 10.75 -13.26
CA VAL A 56 14.75 9.94 -14.33
C VAL A 56 13.65 9.20 -15.09
N ALA A 57 13.75 9.19 -16.42
CA ALA A 57 12.79 8.51 -17.29
C ALA A 57 13.53 7.74 -18.42
N PRO A 58 12.84 6.94 -19.26
CA PRO A 58 13.46 6.31 -20.43
C PRO A 58 14.17 7.31 -21.34
N THR A 59 13.58 8.48 -21.53
CA THR A 59 14.15 9.58 -22.36
C THR A 59 14.03 10.90 -21.59
N ARG A 60 14.70 11.96 -22.08
CA ARG A 60 14.55 13.32 -21.54
C ARG A 60 13.34 14.09 -22.11
N GLU A 61 12.59 13.49 -23.01
CA GLU A 61 11.42 14.13 -23.59
C GLU A 61 10.33 14.34 -22.54
N ALA A 62 9.71 15.53 -22.58
CA ALA A 62 8.59 15.84 -21.72
C ALA A 62 7.36 14.98 -22.09
N PHE A 63 6.66 14.50 -21.09
CA PHE A 63 5.45 13.70 -21.26
C PHE A 63 4.39 14.09 -20.21
N THR A 64 3.23 13.48 -20.28
CA THR A 64 2.22 13.57 -19.22
C THR A 64 2.13 12.24 -18.47
N CYS A 65 2.17 12.31 -17.15
CA CYS A 65 1.94 11.13 -16.30
C CYS A 65 0.48 11.03 -15.86
N GLY A 66 0.16 10.11 -14.96
CA GLY A 66 -1.20 9.85 -14.49
C GLY A 66 -1.99 11.13 -14.21
N ASN A 67 -3.26 11.12 -14.58
CA ASN A 67 -4.18 12.28 -14.50
C ASN A 67 -3.76 13.49 -15.34
N GLY A 68 -2.96 13.31 -16.41
CA GLY A 68 -2.57 14.36 -17.33
C GLY A 68 -1.57 15.38 -16.76
N ILE A 69 -0.83 15.03 -15.71
CA ILE A 69 0.15 15.90 -15.07
C ILE A 69 1.42 15.94 -15.93
N PRO A 70 1.91 17.13 -16.36
CA PRO A 70 3.13 17.23 -17.16
C PRO A 70 4.37 16.87 -16.34
N VAL A 71 5.30 16.14 -16.96
CA VAL A 71 6.60 15.76 -16.41
C VAL A 71 7.68 16.11 -17.43
N THR A 72 8.72 16.79 -16.95
CA THR A 72 9.97 16.99 -17.69
C THR A 72 11.07 16.28 -16.91
N PRO A 73 11.62 15.16 -17.41
CA PRO A 73 12.70 14.45 -16.74
C PRO A 73 14.00 15.27 -16.72
N ASP A 74 14.73 15.24 -15.62
CA ASP A 74 16.04 15.87 -15.48
C ASP A 74 17.11 15.09 -16.26
N CYS A 75 16.98 13.76 -16.29
CA CYS A 75 17.90 12.86 -16.97
C CYS A 75 17.17 11.62 -17.52
N SER A 76 17.84 10.92 -18.43
CA SER A 76 17.39 9.63 -18.94
C SER A 76 18.19 8.47 -18.34
N ILE A 77 17.65 7.24 -18.39
CA ILE A 77 18.40 6.04 -18.00
C ILE A 77 19.64 5.82 -18.91
N ALA A 78 19.59 6.29 -20.18
CA ALA A 78 20.70 6.21 -21.11
C ALA A 78 21.90 7.09 -20.75
N ASP A 79 21.68 8.14 -19.95
CA ASP A 79 22.76 8.98 -19.42
C ASP A 79 23.56 8.28 -18.31
N ASP A 80 23.14 7.09 -17.90
CA ASP A 80 23.69 6.30 -16.77
C ASP A 80 23.92 7.12 -15.49
N PRO A 81 22.93 7.93 -15.01
CA PRO A 81 23.13 8.84 -13.90
C PRO A 81 23.48 8.09 -12.62
N GLU A 82 24.43 8.61 -11.85
CA GLU A 82 24.78 8.06 -10.56
C GLU A 82 23.60 8.20 -9.57
N ALA A 83 23.38 7.17 -8.74
CA ALA A 83 22.35 7.17 -7.72
C ALA A 83 22.80 6.42 -6.47
N SER A 84 22.63 7.05 -5.32
CA SER A 84 22.67 6.38 -4.02
C SER A 84 21.33 5.73 -3.70
N ILE A 85 20.25 6.32 -4.21
CA ILE A 85 18.87 5.88 -4.01
C ILE A 85 18.11 5.95 -5.33
N VAL A 86 17.37 4.89 -5.65
CA VAL A 86 16.37 4.87 -6.73
C VAL A 86 14.99 4.66 -6.10
N ILE A 87 14.04 5.51 -6.45
CA ILE A 87 12.66 5.44 -5.96
C ILE A 87 11.72 5.10 -7.11
N LEU A 88 10.89 4.09 -6.90
CA LEU A 88 9.82 3.68 -7.79
C LEU A 88 8.50 4.13 -7.17
N PRO A 89 7.93 5.25 -7.62
CA PRO A 89 6.69 5.79 -7.06
C PRO A 89 5.48 4.98 -7.51
N GLU A 90 4.31 5.35 -7.00
CA GLU A 90 3.03 4.79 -7.42
C GLU A 90 2.81 4.93 -8.93
N LEU A 91 2.26 3.87 -9.52
CA LEU A 91 1.84 3.82 -10.92
C LEU A 91 0.31 3.65 -11.00
N TRP A 92 -0.32 4.40 -11.89
CA TRP A 92 -1.74 4.28 -12.20
C TRP A 92 -1.98 3.16 -13.22
N PHE A 93 -2.29 1.97 -12.75
CA PHE A 93 -2.78 0.84 -13.55
C PHE A 93 -3.68 -0.06 -12.70
N GLY A 94 -4.58 -0.79 -13.36
CA GLY A 94 -5.49 -1.71 -12.67
C GLY A 94 -4.77 -2.97 -12.17
N PRO A 95 -5.27 -3.63 -11.10
CA PRO A 95 -4.68 -4.86 -10.59
C PRO A 95 -4.74 -6.04 -11.59
N ASP A 96 -5.61 -5.97 -12.59
CA ASP A 96 -5.74 -6.96 -13.66
C ASP A 96 -4.91 -6.61 -14.91
N GLU A 97 -4.38 -5.39 -14.98
CA GLU A 97 -3.56 -4.93 -16.09
C GLU A 97 -2.19 -5.59 -16.07
N ASP A 98 -1.72 -6.04 -17.25
CA ASP A 98 -0.40 -6.65 -17.39
C ASP A 98 0.63 -5.61 -17.84
N ILE A 99 1.59 -5.32 -16.96
CA ILE A 99 2.71 -4.42 -17.27
C ILE A 99 4.02 -5.15 -17.55
N ARG A 100 4.03 -6.49 -17.55
CA ARG A 100 5.23 -7.27 -17.79
C ARG A 100 5.85 -6.95 -19.16
N GLY A 101 7.16 -6.72 -19.14
CA GLY A 101 7.90 -6.39 -20.36
C GLY A 101 7.59 -5.00 -20.95
N ARG A 102 6.84 -4.14 -20.26
CA ARG A 102 6.54 -2.78 -20.75
C ARG A 102 7.77 -1.86 -20.72
N TYR A 103 8.64 -2.04 -19.73
CA TYR A 103 9.82 -1.19 -19.50
C TYR A 103 11.09 -2.02 -19.27
N PRO A 104 11.54 -2.87 -20.22
CA PRO A 104 12.66 -3.78 -19.99
C PRO A 104 13.96 -3.04 -19.67
N ASP A 105 14.22 -1.91 -20.34
CA ASP A 105 15.43 -1.12 -20.14
C ASP A 105 15.49 -0.50 -18.72
N ILE A 106 14.34 -0.06 -18.20
CA ILE A 106 14.25 0.43 -16.81
C ILE A 106 14.55 -0.70 -15.83
N MET A 107 14.01 -1.90 -16.05
CA MET A 107 14.26 -3.06 -15.18
C MET A 107 15.73 -3.42 -15.12
N GLU A 108 16.40 -3.47 -16.28
CA GLU A 108 17.83 -3.72 -16.37
C GLU A 108 18.66 -2.62 -15.69
N TRP A 109 18.28 -1.36 -15.90
CA TRP A 109 18.92 -0.22 -15.29
C TRP A 109 18.78 -0.26 -13.76
N ILE A 110 17.59 -0.54 -13.19
CA ILE A 110 17.38 -0.70 -11.75
C ILE A 110 18.29 -1.80 -11.18
N CYS A 111 18.35 -2.97 -11.84
CA CYS A 111 19.23 -4.06 -11.44
C CYS A 111 20.70 -3.62 -11.42
N THR A 112 21.11 -2.84 -12.40
CA THR A 112 22.47 -2.29 -12.50
C THR A 112 22.76 -1.32 -11.37
N ARG A 113 21.82 -0.37 -11.05
CA ARG A 113 21.96 0.54 -9.91
C ARG A 113 22.08 -0.23 -8.59
N TYR A 114 21.23 -1.23 -8.37
CA TYR A 114 21.30 -2.08 -7.18
C TYR A 114 22.67 -2.78 -7.04
N LYS A 115 23.19 -3.37 -8.13
CA LYS A 115 24.52 -4.00 -8.15
C LYS A 115 25.65 -2.99 -7.86
N LYS A 116 25.50 -1.73 -8.32
CA LYS A 116 26.45 -0.64 -8.02
C LYS A 116 26.31 -0.07 -6.60
N GLY A 117 25.41 -0.60 -5.78
CA GLY A 117 25.28 -0.25 -4.36
C GLY A 117 24.11 0.67 -4.02
N ALA A 118 23.29 1.10 -4.97
CA ALA A 118 22.13 1.93 -4.70
C ALA A 118 21.10 1.20 -3.81
N HIS A 119 20.37 1.98 -3.01
CA HIS A 119 19.17 1.54 -2.34
C HIS A 119 17.98 1.68 -3.29
N ILE A 120 17.09 0.69 -3.30
CA ILE A 120 15.90 0.69 -4.14
C ILE A 120 14.66 0.76 -3.24
N TYR A 121 13.89 1.81 -3.39
CA TYR A 121 12.69 2.04 -2.62
C TYR A 121 11.47 2.10 -3.53
N SER A 122 10.35 1.52 -3.11
CA SER A 122 9.10 1.58 -3.88
C SER A 122 7.92 1.95 -3.01
N ALA A 123 6.97 2.67 -3.60
CA ALA A 123 5.70 3.02 -2.97
C ALA A 123 4.54 2.47 -3.78
N CYS A 124 3.53 1.93 -3.10
CA CYS A 124 2.30 1.45 -3.70
C CYS A 124 2.57 0.46 -4.85
N SER A 125 1.97 0.68 -6.01
CA SER A 125 2.15 -0.12 -7.23
C SER A 125 3.56 -0.04 -7.84
N GLY A 126 4.43 0.88 -7.42
CA GLY A 126 5.86 0.85 -7.76
C GLY A 126 6.55 -0.45 -7.36
N ALA A 127 6.02 -1.15 -6.35
CA ALA A 127 6.50 -2.48 -5.96
C ALA A 127 6.25 -3.54 -7.04
N VAL A 128 5.29 -3.36 -7.93
CA VAL A 128 5.06 -4.27 -9.08
C VAL A 128 6.20 -4.12 -10.09
N MET A 129 6.61 -2.88 -10.38
CA MET A 129 7.80 -2.60 -11.20
C MET A 129 9.06 -3.22 -10.58
N LEU A 130 9.20 -3.11 -9.26
CA LEU A 130 10.33 -3.72 -8.56
C LEU A 130 10.27 -5.27 -8.60
N ALA A 131 9.09 -5.88 -8.53
CA ALA A 131 8.93 -7.32 -8.67
C ALA A 131 9.34 -7.83 -10.07
N GLU A 132 9.07 -7.04 -11.13
CA GLU A 132 9.51 -7.36 -12.50
C GLU A 132 11.04 -7.48 -12.64
N THR A 133 11.81 -6.78 -11.81
CA THR A 133 13.28 -6.89 -11.82
C THR A 133 13.80 -8.23 -11.28
N GLY A 134 12.97 -9.03 -10.60
CA GLY A 134 13.37 -10.22 -9.85
C GLY A 134 14.08 -9.94 -8.52
N LEU A 135 14.33 -8.67 -8.15
CA LEU A 135 15.02 -8.32 -6.90
C LEU A 135 14.19 -8.63 -5.64
N LEU A 136 12.88 -8.87 -5.78
CA LEU A 136 11.99 -9.28 -4.69
C LEU A 136 11.84 -10.79 -4.55
N ASP A 137 12.39 -11.61 -5.44
CA ASP A 137 12.26 -13.07 -5.37
C ASP A 137 12.83 -13.61 -4.07
N GLY A 138 12.04 -14.40 -3.35
CA GLY A 138 12.39 -14.94 -2.03
C GLY A 138 12.38 -13.92 -0.89
N CYS A 139 11.97 -12.67 -1.14
CA CYS A 139 11.91 -11.60 -0.13
C CYS A 139 10.48 -11.33 0.34
N ASP A 140 10.35 -10.73 1.52
CA ASP A 140 9.11 -10.11 1.95
C ASP A 140 8.95 -8.76 1.26
N ALA A 141 7.73 -8.44 0.81
CA ALA A 141 7.42 -7.17 0.20
C ALA A 141 5.96 -6.76 0.46
N THR A 142 5.69 -5.47 0.41
CA THR A 142 4.33 -4.92 0.42
C THR A 142 4.10 -4.04 -0.81
N SER A 143 2.84 -3.77 -1.08
CA SER A 143 2.32 -2.83 -2.06
C SER A 143 0.96 -2.37 -1.55
N HIS A 144 0.20 -1.63 -2.31
CA HIS A 144 -1.19 -1.38 -1.97
C HIS A 144 -1.94 -2.72 -1.81
N TRP A 145 -2.77 -2.85 -0.78
CA TRP A 145 -3.53 -4.07 -0.47
C TRP A 145 -4.34 -4.60 -1.68
N GLY A 146 -4.76 -3.72 -2.58
CA GLY A 146 -5.49 -4.07 -3.79
C GLY A 146 -4.71 -4.93 -4.80
N TYR A 147 -3.38 -4.95 -4.72
CA TYR A 147 -2.52 -5.74 -5.64
C TYR A 147 -2.15 -7.14 -5.12
N GLN A 148 -2.67 -7.57 -3.96
CA GLN A 148 -2.27 -8.86 -3.38
C GLN A 148 -2.59 -10.06 -4.29
N ASP A 149 -3.68 -10.02 -5.07
CA ASP A 149 -4.01 -11.09 -6.01
C ASP A 149 -3.11 -11.08 -7.24
N LEU A 150 -2.71 -9.89 -7.71
CA LEU A 150 -1.71 -9.73 -8.75
C LEU A 150 -0.37 -10.35 -8.31
N PHE A 151 0.11 -10.03 -7.10
CA PHE A 151 1.35 -10.61 -6.58
C PHE A 151 1.25 -12.13 -6.45
N ARG A 152 0.15 -12.66 -5.91
CA ARG A 152 -0.07 -14.11 -5.77
C ARG A 152 -0.04 -14.84 -7.12
N GLN A 153 -0.60 -14.23 -8.16
CA GLN A 153 -0.72 -14.86 -9.48
C GLN A 153 0.53 -14.70 -10.33
N ARG A 154 1.13 -13.52 -10.34
CA ARG A 154 2.21 -13.16 -11.28
C ARG A 154 3.61 -13.22 -10.65
N TYR A 155 3.72 -12.99 -9.32
CA TYR A 155 4.99 -12.99 -8.60
C TYR A 155 4.96 -13.95 -7.40
N PRO A 156 4.72 -15.27 -7.64
CA PRO A 156 4.54 -16.25 -6.55
C PRO A 156 5.80 -16.46 -5.70
N ASN A 157 6.97 -16.03 -6.19
CA ASN A 157 8.22 -16.09 -5.45
C ASN A 157 8.36 -14.95 -4.42
N VAL A 158 7.53 -13.90 -4.51
CA VAL A 158 7.52 -12.80 -3.55
C VAL A 158 6.61 -13.16 -2.39
N ARG A 159 7.13 -13.08 -1.17
CA ARG A 159 6.31 -13.22 0.04
C ARG A 159 5.56 -11.92 0.31
N PHE A 160 4.43 -11.77 -0.35
CA PHE A 160 3.62 -10.56 -0.26
C PHE A 160 2.96 -10.41 1.12
N ARG A 161 3.15 -9.25 1.75
CA ARG A 161 2.64 -8.88 3.08
C ARG A 161 1.72 -7.65 2.92
N PRO A 162 0.41 -7.82 2.85
CA PRO A 162 -0.52 -6.69 2.67
C PRO A 162 -0.71 -5.84 3.93
N GLU A 163 -0.39 -6.38 5.12
CA GLU A 163 -0.73 -5.75 6.39
C GLU A 163 0.16 -4.54 6.74
N PRO A 164 1.51 -4.65 6.68
CA PRO A 164 2.38 -3.57 7.11
C PRO A 164 2.46 -2.46 6.06
N ASN A 165 2.68 -1.24 6.55
CA ASN A 165 2.84 -0.08 5.67
C ASN A 165 4.24 0.04 5.07
N LEU A 166 5.28 -0.46 5.76
CA LEU A 166 6.64 -0.60 5.24
C LEU A 166 7.14 -2.02 5.45
N VAL A 167 7.81 -2.58 4.44
CA VAL A 167 8.48 -3.88 4.49
C VAL A 167 9.92 -3.74 4.01
N PHE A 168 10.84 -4.29 4.79
CA PHE A 168 12.26 -4.37 4.47
C PHE A 168 12.52 -5.75 3.85
N ALA A 169 12.88 -5.77 2.57
CA ALA A 169 13.10 -7.01 1.83
C ALA A 169 14.39 -7.74 2.26
N ASP A 170 15.35 -7.00 2.80
CA ASP A 170 16.61 -7.53 3.31
C ASP A 170 16.97 -6.92 4.68
N THR A 171 17.86 -7.58 5.41
CA THR A 171 18.31 -7.13 6.74
C THR A 171 19.16 -5.85 6.70
N ALA A 172 19.74 -5.52 5.56
CA ALA A 172 20.50 -4.29 5.35
C ALA A 172 19.58 -3.10 5.04
N GLY A 173 18.31 -3.36 4.71
CA GLY A 173 17.33 -2.34 4.33
C GLY A 173 17.71 -1.60 3.05
N ARG A 174 18.36 -2.29 2.12
CA ARG A 174 18.69 -1.73 0.80
C ARG A 174 17.47 -1.75 -0.14
N ILE A 175 16.52 -2.64 0.11
CA ILE A 175 15.25 -2.66 -0.59
C ILE A 175 14.15 -2.50 0.45
N VAL A 176 13.32 -1.46 0.29
CA VAL A 176 12.15 -1.20 1.13
C VAL A 176 10.96 -0.92 0.25
N THR A 177 9.85 -1.58 0.54
CA THR A 177 8.59 -1.39 -0.15
C THR A 177 7.57 -0.76 0.79
N ALA A 178 6.79 0.20 0.28
CA ALA A 178 5.72 0.87 1.01
C ALA A 178 4.35 0.49 0.44
N GLY A 179 3.34 0.50 1.30
CA GLY A 179 1.98 0.05 1.01
C GLY A 179 1.13 1.01 0.20
N GLY A 180 -0.08 1.32 0.68
CA GLY A 180 -1.08 2.14 -0.02
C GLY A 180 -0.59 3.51 -0.48
N THR A 181 -1.41 4.19 -1.26
CA THR A 181 -1.04 5.41 -2.01
C THR A 181 -0.24 6.44 -1.20
N THR A 182 -0.73 6.82 -0.01
CA THR A 182 -0.04 7.81 0.83
C THR A 182 1.13 7.26 1.64
N SER A 183 1.43 5.96 1.55
CA SER A 183 2.57 5.35 2.24
C SER A 183 3.92 5.87 1.75
N TRP A 184 3.96 6.61 0.64
CA TRP A 184 5.18 7.33 0.24
C TRP A 184 5.61 8.36 1.29
N HIS A 185 4.69 8.87 2.13
CA HIS A 185 5.03 9.73 3.27
C HIS A 185 5.91 9.00 4.29
N ASP A 186 5.47 7.79 4.69
CA ASP A 186 6.25 6.94 5.61
C ASP A 186 7.60 6.56 5.03
N LEU A 187 7.62 6.28 3.71
CA LEU A 187 8.85 5.98 2.98
C LEU A 187 9.80 7.19 2.96
N ALA A 188 9.30 8.41 2.70
CA ALA A 188 10.09 9.63 2.72
C ALA A 188 10.70 9.89 4.11
N ILE A 189 9.89 9.74 5.18
CA ILE A 189 10.37 9.85 6.56
C ILE A 189 11.46 8.81 6.84
N HIS A 190 11.28 7.56 6.38
CA HIS A 190 12.29 6.51 6.51
C HIS A 190 13.59 6.88 5.78
N ILE A 191 13.50 7.35 4.54
CA ILE A 191 14.66 7.76 3.73
C ILE A 191 15.44 8.89 4.43
N ILE A 192 14.74 9.93 4.88
CA ILE A 192 15.37 11.06 5.58
C ILE A 192 16.00 10.60 6.91
N SER A 193 15.31 9.73 7.66
CA SER A 193 15.84 9.18 8.91
C SER A 193 17.12 8.38 8.71
N ARG A 194 17.15 7.55 7.66
CA ARG A 194 18.25 6.63 7.38
C ARG A 194 19.47 7.30 6.76
N HIS A 195 19.24 8.18 5.78
CA HIS A 195 20.32 8.79 4.97
C HIS A 195 20.70 10.19 5.46
N GLY A 196 19.84 10.84 6.20
CA GLY A 196 20.09 12.09 6.90
C GLY A 196 20.20 11.85 8.41
N SER A 197 19.13 12.11 9.15
CA SER A 197 19.05 11.82 10.58
C SER A 197 17.61 11.63 11.07
N PRO A 198 17.38 10.88 12.17
CA PRO A 198 16.05 10.78 12.80
C PRO A 198 15.49 12.14 13.23
N GLY A 199 16.38 13.06 13.67
CA GLY A 199 15.99 14.43 14.05
C GLY A 199 15.43 15.22 12.88
N GLU A 200 16.07 15.14 11.72
CA GLU A 200 15.60 15.83 10.51
C GLU A 200 14.31 15.21 9.97
N ALA A 201 14.19 13.88 9.97
CA ALA A 201 12.95 13.20 9.61
C ALA A 201 11.76 13.67 10.47
N MET A 202 11.98 13.88 11.78
CA MET A 202 10.96 14.40 12.68
C MET A 202 10.62 15.88 12.41
N ARG A 203 11.60 16.71 12.02
CA ARG A 203 11.38 18.10 11.62
C ARG A 203 10.49 18.17 10.39
N ILE A 204 10.82 17.41 9.36
CA ILE A 204 10.03 17.31 8.13
C ILE A 204 8.61 16.80 8.42
N ALA A 205 8.46 15.74 9.23
CA ALA A 205 7.14 15.25 9.62
C ALA A 205 6.28 16.32 10.30
N LYS A 206 6.88 17.20 11.13
CA LYS A 206 6.17 18.32 11.76
C LYS A 206 5.79 19.42 10.78
N VAL A 207 6.67 19.77 9.84
CA VAL A 207 6.40 20.83 8.83
C VAL A 207 5.27 20.43 7.90
N TYR A 208 5.33 19.21 7.38
CA TYR A 208 4.34 18.71 6.42
C TYR A 208 3.11 18.06 7.09
N LEU A 209 3.04 18.05 8.44
CA LEU A 209 2.00 17.37 9.22
C LEU A 209 1.86 15.88 8.84
N LEU A 210 2.97 15.24 8.49
CA LEU A 210 2.98 13.83 8.12
C LEU A 210 2.73 12.97 9.35
N LYS A 211 1.77 12.06 9.22
CA LYS A 211 1.44 11.09 10.26
C LYS A 211 2.02 9.74 9.88
N TRP A 212 2.69 9.10 10.83
CA TRP A 212 3.14 7.72 10.68
C TRP A 212 1.94 6.77 10.72
N HIS A 213 1.79 5.91 9.71
CA HIS A 213 0.69 4.94 9.62
C HIS A 213 1.07 3.64 10.35
N GLY A 214 1.21 3.72 11.68
CA GLY A 214 1.57 2.57 12.51
C GLY A 214 0.50 1.49 12.59
N GLU A 215 -0.74 1.81 12.19
CA GLU A 215 -1.86 0.88 12.07
C GLU A 215 -1.72 -0.08 10.87
N GLY A 216 -0.84 0.24 9.91
CA GLY A 216 -0.70 -0.51 8.66
C GLY A 216 -1.89 -0.32 7.72
N GLN A 217 -2.07 -1.25 6.78
CA GLN A 217 -3.08 -1.15 5.71
C GLN A 217 -4.42 -1.83 6.02
N LEU A 218 -4.46 -2.77 6.97
CA LEU A 218 -5.67 -3.55 7.27
C LEU A 218 -6.95 -2.72 7.51
N PRO A 219 -6.89 -1.55 8.20
CA PRO A 219 -8.09 -0.73 8.37
C PRO A 219 -8.68 -0.21 7.06
N TYR A 220 -7.84 -0.01 6.05
CA TYR A 220 -8.18 0.57 4.75
C TYR A 220 -8.58 -0.50 3.71
N GLU A 221 -8.30 -1.77 3.99
CA GLU A 221 -8.59 -2.88 3.08
C GLU A 221 -10.09 -3.16 3.00
N THR A 222 -10.58 -3.46 1.79
CA THR A 222 -11.90 -4.06 1.60
C THR A 222 -11.79 -5.58 1.79
N LEU A 223 -12.48 -6.13 2.80
CA LEU A 223 -12.42 -7.55 3.17
C LEU A 223 -13.20 -8.46 2.20
N VAL A 224 -14.15 -7.88 1.45
CA VAL A 224 -14.95 -8.61 0.46
C VAL A 224 -14.58 -8.10 -0.93
N ARG A 225 -13.71 -8.88 -1.59
CA ARG A 225 -13.27 -8.57 -2.96
C ARG A 225 -14.00 -9.46 -3.95
N LYS A 226 -14.45 -8.86 -5.04
CA LYS A 226 -15.04 -9.61 -6.15
C LYS A 226 -13.92 -10.17 -7.02
N ILE A 227 -13.53 -11.43 -6.76
CA ILE A 227 -12.56 -12.13 -7.59
C ILE A 227 -13.32 -12.76 -8.76
N PRO A 228 -12.99 -12.42 -10.02
CA PRO A 228 -13.65 -13.05 -11.17
C PRO A 228 -13.42 -14.57 -11.18
N HIS A 229 -14.49 -15.35 -11.22
CA HIS A 229 -14.43 -16.81 -11.36
C HIS A 229 -15.62 -17.35 -12.16
N ALA A 230 -15.44 -18.53 -12.79
CA ALA A 230 -16.45 -19.13 -13.65
C ALA A 230 -17.51 -19.98 -12.90
N ASP A 231 -17.34 -20.24 -11.60
CA ASP A 231 -18.22 -21.10 -10.83
C ASP A 231 -19.58 -20.44 -10.55
N SER A 232 -20.61 -20.82 -11.31
CA SER A 232 -21.96 -20.24 -11.19
C SER A 232 -22.64 -20.54 -9.85
N VAL A 233 -22.38 -21.70 -9.24
CA VAL A 233 -22.93 -22.04 -7.93
C VAL A 233 -22.33 -21.13 -6.87
N VAL A 234 -21.01 -20.90 -6.92
CA VAL A 234 -20.35 -19.99 -5.98
C VAL A 234 -20.85 -18.57 -6.15
N ARG A 235 -20.98 -18.05 -7.38
CA ARG A 235 -21.56 -16.71 -7.63
C ARG A 235 -22.94 -16.55 -7.03
N THR A 236 -23.79 -17.56 -7.17
CA THR A 236 -25.13 -17.56 -6.54
C THR A 236 -25.04 -17.51 -5.02
N CYS A 237 -24.07 -18.24 -4.43
CA CYS A 237 -23.83 -18.22 -3.00
C CYS A 237 -23.32 -16.86 -2.50
N GLU A 238 -22.39 -16.24 -3.21
CA GLU A 238 -21.87 -14.90 -2.88
C GLU A 238 -22.99 -13.84 -2.91
N HIS A 239 -23.81 -13.87 -3.95
CA HIS A 239 -24.96 -12.95 -4.08
C HIS A 239 -25.93 -13.12 -2.91
N TRP A 240 -26.33 -14.37 -2.64
CA TRP A 240 -27.25 -14.66 -1.54
C TRP A 240 -26.69 -14.26 -0.18
N LEU A 241 -25.42 -14.57 0.10
CA LEU A 241 -24.76 -14.15 1.35
C LEU A 241 -24.71 -12.62 1.47
N GLY A 242 -24.48 -11.90 0.37
CA GLY A 242 -24.50 -10.44 0.35
C GLY A 242 -25.84 -9.83 0.76
N GLU A 243 -26.94 -10.53 0.46
CA GLU A 243 -28.29 -10.07 0.82
C GLU A 243 -28.77 -10.60 2.19
N ASN A 244 -28.16 -11.69 2.69
CA ASN A 244 -28.62 -12.40 3.89
C ASN A 244 -27.53 -12.54 4.98
N PHE A 245 -26.53 -11.69 5.00
CA PHE A 245 -25.42 -11.80 5.97
C PHE A 245 -25.86 -11.56 7.42
N THR A 246 -27.01 -10.90 7.64
CA THR A 246 -27.59 -10.69 8.96
C THR A 246 -28.40 -11.90 9.48
N ASP A 247 -28.64 -12.90 8.64
CA ASP A 247 -29.26 -14.16 9.11
C ASP A 247 -28.27 -14.90 10.02
N THR A 248 -28.70 -15.19 11.26
CA THR A 248 -27.87 -15.91 12.25
C THR A 248 -27.48 -17.31 11.80
N GLU A 249 -28.32 -17.94 10.97
CA GLU A 249 -28.12 -19.28 10.41
C GLU A 249 -27.75 -19.27 8.91
N ALA A 250 -27.24 -18.15 8.40
CA ALA A 250 -26.94 -17.95 6.98
C ALA A 250 -26.18 -19.12 6.32
N ILE A 251 -25.19 -19.68 7.00
CA ILE A 251 -24.42 -20.80 6.44
C ILE A 251 -25.27 -22.07 6.29
N ARG A 252 -26.15 -22.37 7.23
CA ARG A 252 -27.05 -23.53 7.16
C ARG A 252 -28.03 -23.35 6.00
N HIS A 253 -28.72 -22.20 5.94
CA HIS A 253 -29.68 -21.89 4.88
C HIS A 253 -28.99 -21.87 3.49
N LEU A 254 -27.79 -21.36 3.39
CA LEU A 254 -27.03 -21.39 2.15
C LEU A 254 -26.75 -22.82 1.66
N ILE A 255 -26.31 -23.71 2.58
CA ILE A 255 -26.02 -25.13 2.24
C ILE A 255 -27.27 -25.83 1.74
N GLU A 256 -28.41 -25.62 2.40
CA GLU A 256 -29.71 -26.18 1.97
C GLU A 256 -30.12 -25.70 0.56
N ARG A 257 -29.91 -24.41 0.25
CA ARG A 257 -30.24 -23.81 -1.05
C ARG A 257 -29.32 -24.22 -2.19
N ALA A 258 -28.05 -24.44 -1.90
CA ALA A 258 -27.02 -24.69 -2.92
C ALA A 258 -27.23 -26.02 -3.68
N LYS A 259 -28.07 -26.93 -3.17
CA LYS A 259 -28.39 -28.24 -3.77
C LYS A 259 -27.16 -29.08 -4.17
N VAL A 260 -26.06 -28.87 -3.48
CA VAL A 260 -24.83 -29.65 -3.60
C VAL A 260 -24.35 -30.09 -2.20
N PRO A 261 -23.69 -31.25 -2.07
CA PRO A 261 -23.19 -31.69 -0.77
C PRO A 261 -22.31 -30.62 -0.10
N GLU A 262 -22.49 -30.41 1.20
CA GLU A 262 -21.80 -29.36 1.97
C GLU A 262 -20.27 -29.36 1.77
N ARG A 263 -19.64 -30.54 1.82
CA ARG A 263 -18.19 -30.67 1.59
C ARG A 263 -17.78 -30.17 0.20
N THR A 264 -18.60 -30.45 -0.80
CA THR A 264 -18.37 -30.00 -2.18
C THR A 264 -18.51 -28.50 -2.29
N LEU A 265 -19.57 -27.91 -1.69
CA LEU A 265 -19.78 -26.47 -1.67
C LEU A 265 -18.60 -25.74 -1.01
N LYS A 266 -18.22 -26.16 0.20
CA LYS A 266 -17.09 -25.57 0.94
C LYS A 266 -15.79 -25.60 0.14
N ARG A 267 -15.49 -26.72 -0.54
CA ARG A 267 -14.30 -26.85 -1.39
C ARG A 267 -14.35 -25.94 -2.60
N ARG A 268 -15.49 -25.92 -3.34
CA ARG A 268 -15.69 -25.07 -4.51
C ARG A 268 -15.60 -23.60 -4.13
N PHE A 269 -16.26 -23.20 -3.05
CA PHE A 269 -16.26 -21.82 -2.58
C PHE A 269 -14.84 -21.35 -2.25
N LYS A 270 -14.08 -22.15 -1.49
CA LYS A 270 -12.69 -21.82 -1.17
C LYS A 270 -11.79 -21.78 -2.41
N ALA A 271 -12.00 -22.69 -3.37
CA ALA A 271 -11.23 -22.70 -4.62
C ALA A 271 -11.52 -21.48 -5.49
N ALA A 272 -12.77 -20.99 -5.54
CA ALA A 272 -13.18 -19.86 -6.36
C ALA A 272 -12.85 -18.51 -5.72
N THR A 273 -13.09 -18.37 -4.41
CA THR A 273 -12.97 -17.09 -3.69
C THR A 273 -11.68 -16.94 -2.86
N GLY A 274 -10.90 -18.01 -2.71
CA GLY A 274 -9.72 -18.06 -1.84
C GLY A 274 -10.03 -18.11 -0.35
N THR A 275 -11.30 -17.98 0.08
CA THR A 275 -11.72 -17.89 1.48
C THR A 275 -12.78 -18.93 1.83
N THR A 276 -12.95 -19.25 3.11
CA THR A 276 -14.01 -20.17 3.55
C THR A 276 -15.36 -19.46 3.57
N LEU A 277 -16.47 -20.22 3.51
CA LEU A 277 -17.83 -19.67 3.64
C LEU A 277 -18.02 -18.88 4.94
N ILE A 278 -17.46 -19.38 6.05
CA ILE A 278 -17.56 -18.71 7.36
C ILE A 278 -16.76 -17.41 7.36
N ASP A 279 -15.53 -17.44 6.85
CA ASP A 279 -14.70 -16.23 6.77
C ASP A 279 -15.33 -15.19 5.85
N TYR A 280 -15.91 -15.60 4.73
CA TYR A 280 -16.60 -14.71 3.80
C TYR A 280 -17.81 -14.05 4.47
N LEU A 281 -18.67 -14.81 5.18
CA LEU A 281 -19.77 -14.25 5.94
C LEU A 281 -19.28 -13.28 7.03
N GLN A 282 -18.22 -13.65 7.78
CA GLN A 282 -17.63 -12.76 8.78
C GLN A 282 -17.12 -11.47 8.15
N ASN A 283 -16.50 -11.55 6.97
CA ASN A 283 -16.02 -10.38 6.24
C ASN A 283 -17.17 -9.46 5.82
N LEU A 284 -18.28 -10.00 5.30
CA LEU A 284 -19.49 -9.21 4.99
C LEU A 284 -20.00 -8.45 6.22
N ARG A 285 -20.10 -9.12 7.36
CA ARG A 285 -20.56 -8.52 8.61
C ARG A 285 -19.60 -7.44 9.13
N VAL A 286 -18.29 -7.67 9.00
CA VAL A 286 -17.29 -6.66 9.38
C VAL A 286 -17.31 -5.46 8.44
N GLU A 287 -17.50 -5.67 7.12
CA GLU A 287 -17.66 -4.55 6.17
C GLU A 287 -18.89 -3.70 6.49
N GLU A 288 -20.02 -4.32 6.81
CA GLU A 288 -21.20 -3.56 7.24
C GLU A 288 -20.94 -2.83 8.57
N ALA A 289 -20.25 -3.46 9.53
CA ALA A 289 -19.86 -2.79 10.76
C ALA A 289 -18.93 -1.60 10.51
N LYS A 290 -17.99 -1.68 9.56
CA LYS A 290 -17.15 -0.55 9.13
C LYS A 290 -18.02 0.60 8.64
N ARG A 291 -18.97 0.32 7.71
CA ARG A 291 -19.90 1.30 7.18
C ARG A 291 -20.71 2.00 8.29
N LEU A 292 -21.24 1.23 9.26
CA LEU A 292 -21.99 1.79 10.40
C LEU A 292 -21.10 2.64 11.33
N LEU A 293 -19.84 2.26 11.50
CA LEU A 293 -18.87 3.04 12.29
C LEU A 293 -18.48 4.36 11.62
N GLU A 294 -18.41 4.38 10.30
CA GLU A 294 -18.04 5.54 9.47
C GLU A 294 -19.18 6.56 9.38
N SER A 295 -20.43 6.09 9.17
CA SER A 295 -21.58 6.94 8.86
C SER A 295 -22.43 7.34 10.07
N GLY A 296 -22.23 6.72 11.24
CA GLY A 296 -23.16 6.86 12.34
C GLY A 296 -22.54 7.04 13.72
N SER A 297 -23.45 7.23 14.71
CA SER A 297 -23.11 7.36 16.13
C SER A 297 -23.56 6.17 16.98
N LEU A 298 -24.12 5.12 16.37
CA LEU A 298 -24.61 3.94 17.09
C LEU A 298 -23.53 3.39 18.04
N PRO A 299 -23.88 3.04 19.28
CA PRO A 299 -22.97 2.33 20.18
C PRO A 299 -22.40 1.05 19.56
N VAL A 300 -21.16 0.71 19.90
CA VAL A 300 -20.49 -0.48 19.34
C VAL A 300 -21.27 -1.77 19.61
N ASP A 301 -21.96 -1.86 20.75
CA ASP A 301 -22.75 -3.03 21.12
C ASP A 301 -24.03 -3.15 20.30
N GLU A 302 -24.65 -2.03 19.92
CA GLU A 302 -25.76 -2.03 18.98
C GLU A 302 -25.28 -2.42 17.56
N ILE A 303 -24.14 -1.89 17.12
CA ILE A 303 -23.54 -2.33 15.84
C ILE A 303 -23.27 -3.84 15.85
N SER A 304 -22.80 -4.41 16.98
CA SER A 304 -22.60 -5.86 17.12
C SER A 304 -23.89 -6.62 16.84
N ALA A 305 -25.02 -6.16 17.41
CA ALA A 305 -26.33 -6.78 17.22
C ALA A 305 -26.82 -6.61 15.76
N GLU A 306 -26.69 -5.43 15.16
CA GLU A 306 -27.07 -5.15 13.78
C GLU A 306 -26.35 -6.06 12.76
N VAL A 307 -25.11 -6.43 13.03
CA VAL A 307 -24.34 -7.36 12.18
C VAL A 307 -24.41 -8.81 12.70
N SER A 308 -25.42 -9.12 13.51
CA SER A 308 -25.78 -10.48 13.99
C SER A 308 -24.72 -11.17 14.82
N TYR A 309 -24.14 -10.43 15.77
CA TYR A 309 -23.32 -10.97 16.85
C TYR A 309 -23.97 -10.66 18.21
N GLU A 310 -24.47 -11.69 18.88
CA GLU A 310 -25.07 -11.59 20.22
C GLU A 310 -24.02 -11.28 21.31
N ASP A 311 -22.77 -11.75 21.13
CA ASP A 311 -21.65 -11.45 22.05
C ASP A 311 -20.81 -10.28 21.52
N PRO A 312 -20.96 -9.05 22.07
CA PRO A 312 -20.16 -7.88 21.69
C PRO A 312 -18.65 -8.09 21.92
N SER A 313 -18.27 -8.94 22.87
CA SER A 313 -16.86 -9.22 23.14
C SER A 313 -16.24 -10.05 22.03
N PHE A 314 -16.97 -11.06 21.54
CA PHE A 314 -16.55 -11.82 20.35
C PHE A 314 -16.45 -10.91 19.12
N PHE A 315 -17.46 -10.08 18.87
CA PHE A 315 -17.46 -9.12 17.77
C PHE A 315 -16.23 -8.21 17.82
N ARG A 316 -15.92 -7.59 18.97
CA ARG A 316 -14.75 -6.70 19.10
C ARG A 316 -13.45 -7.43 18.80
N ARG A 317 -13.28 -8.69 19.24
CA ARG A 317 -12.09 -9.50 18.93
C ARG A 317 -12.00 -9.85 17.45
N LEU A 318 -13.12 -10.23 16.82
CA LEU A 318 -13.20 -10.52 15.40
C LEU A 318 -12.87 -9.29 14.56
N PHE A 319 -13.52 -8.16 14.86
CA PHE A 319 -13.30 -6.89 14.17
C PHE A 319 -11.81 -6.49 14.22
N LYS A 320 -11.21 -6.50 15.43
CA LYS A 320 -9.78 -6.21 15.60
C LYS A 320 -8.88 -7.17 14.82
N ARG A 321 -9.21 -8.46 14.79
CA ARG A 321 -8.45 -9.45 14.02
C ARG A 321 -8.50 -9.18 12.51
N ARG A 322 -9.64 -8.71 12.00
CA ARG A 322 -9.85 -8.45 10.57
C ARG A 322 -9.33 -7.09 10.11
N THR A 323 -9.39 -6.08 10.97
CA THR A 323 -9.06 -4.68 10.61
C THR A 323 -7.81 -4.14 11.29
N GLY A 324 -7.18 -4.89 12.20
CA GLY A 324 -6.06 -4.40 13.01
C GLY A 324 -6.45 -3.46 14.15
N LEU A 325 -7.65 -2.85 14.12
CA LEU A 325 -8.13 -1.86 15.08
C LEU A 325 -9.36 -2.35 15.85
N THR A 326 -9.54 -1.85 17.08
CA THR A 326 -10.84 -2.01 17.75
C THR A 326 -11.90 -1.15 17.05
N PRO A 327 -13.21 -1.50 17.16
CA PRO A 327 -14.28 -0.69 16.55
C PRO A 327 -14.22 0.79 16.94
N SER A 328 -13.91 1.10 18.19
CA SER A 328 -13.79 2.48 18.66
C SER A 328 -12.56 3.22 18.08
N GLN A 329 -11.43 2.52 17.89
CA GLN A 329 -10.25 3.07 17.19
C GLN A 329 -10.55 3.31 15.73
N TYR A 330 -11.22 2.35 15.07
CA TYR A 330 -11.63 2.44 13.68
C TYR A 330 -12.56 3.66 13.46
N ARG A 331 -13.62 3.79 14.27
CA ARG A 331 -14.51 4.97 14.22
C ARG A 331 -13.74 6.28 14.34
N ARG A 332 -12.80 6.36 15.27
CA ARG A 332 -12.01 7.60 15.48
C ARG A 332 -11.10 7.92 14.28
N LEU A 333 -10.62 6.90 13.57
CA LEU A 333 -9.77 7.07 12.39
C LEU A 333 -10.57 7.54 11.17
N PHE A 334 -11.78 6.96 10.96
CA PHE A 334 -12.57 7.17 9.74
C PHE A 334 -13.81 8.05 9.94
N LYS A 335 -14.10 8.49 11.17
CA LYS A 335 -15.20 9.42 11.38
C LYS A 335 -14.91 10.73 10.63
N PRO A 336 -15.79 11.17 9.72
CA PRO A 336 -15.66 12.47 9.07
C PRO A 336 -15.48 13.54 10.15
N VAL A 337 -14.64 14.55 9.87
CA VAL A 337 -14.60 15.76 10.71
C VAL A 337 -16.02 16.28 10.69
N ALA A 338 -16.75 16.07 11.80
CA ALA A 338 -18.12 16.56 11.91
C ALA A 338 -18.08 18.07 11.66
N GLU A 339 -19.04 18.56 10.91
CA GLU A 339 -19.35 19.98 10.88
C GLU A 339 -19.44 20.47 12.33
N ALA A 340 -18.49 21.33 12.71
CA ALA A 340 -18.40 21.91 14.03
C ALA A 340 -19.47 23.01 14.19
#